data_b527c1ae796f664861020519f31e1602
#
_entry.id   b527c1ae796f664861020519f31e1602
#
_cell.length_a   1.000
_cell.length_b   1.000
_cell.length_c   1.000
_cell.angle_alpha   90.00
_cell.angle_beta   90.00
_cell.angle_gamma   90.00
#
_symmetry.space_group_name_H-M   'P 1'
#
loop_
_entity.id
_entity.type
_entity.pdbx_description
1 polymer ?
#
loop_
_entity_poly.entity_id
_entity_poly.type
_entity_poly.pdbx_seq_one_letter_code
_entity_poly.pdbx_strand_id
1 'polypeptide(L)'
;ALFGAPRSHPDDPLRAVLAAAKSLETIAEIGQGRGIVLAGRAGVNSGIVIAGAVSSGRAHSYTVMGSPVNLAARLEEAAEPGEVWVGPDTYEATRHRLLFEPTGHIELNGFPNVQNAFRLVNAQAQPDVDPYAHLEFVGREAELAALAAAFDRVVEGGMPNELWLAAEAGRGKTRLVKEFVNALGERAVALWIDHRP
;
A
#
# COMPACT_ATOMS: atom_id res chain seq x y z
N ALA A 1 1.22 14.66 7.26
CA ALA A 1 1.17 14.49 5.80
C ALA A 1 -0.19 13.88 5.42
N LEU A 2 -0.64 14.09 4.19
CA LEU A 2 -1.86 13.56 3.64
C LEU A 2 -1.54 12.85 2.32
N PHE A 3 -2.02 11.62 2.19
CA PHE A 3 -1.99 10.83 0.96
C PHE A 3 -3.42 10.67 0.45
N GLY A 4 -3.63 10.57 -0.85
CA GLY A 4 -4.96 10.42 -1.43
C GLY A 4 -5.71 11.73 -1.71
N ALA A 5 -5.06 12.88 -1.57
CA ALA A 5 -5.63 14.17 -1.98
C ALA A 5 -4.55 15.05 -2.63
N PRO A 6 -4.85 15.81 -3.68
CA PRO A 6 -6.14 15.92 -4.38
C PRO A 6 -6.47 14.72 -5.29
N ARG A 7 -5.52 13.82 -5.50
CA ARG A 7 -5.72 12.57 -6.27
C ARG A 7 -5.51 11.37 -5.36
N SER A 8 -6.43 10.41 -5.43
CA SER A 8 -6.35 9.16 -4.69
C SER A 8 -5.74 8.07 -5.56
N HIS A 9 -4.87 7.26 -4.96
CA HIS A 9 -4.26 6.08 -5.58
C HIS A 9 -4.56 4.86 -4.71
N PRO A 10 -4.71 3.67 -5.28
CA PRO A 10 -5.00 2.45 -4.52
C PRO A 10 -3.94 2.10 -3.48
N ASP A 11 -2.70 2.51 -3.72
CA ASP A 11 -1.54 2.26 -2.87
C ASP A 11 -1.23 3.40 -1.88
N ASP A 12 -2.09 4.41 -1.76
CA ASP A 12 -1.88 5.53 -0.83
C ASP A 12 -1.65 5.09 0.62
N PRO A 13 -2.35 4.09 1.18
CA PRO A 13 -2.05 3.59 2.52
C PRO A 13 -0.63 3.03 2.62
N LEU A 14 -0.19 2.26 1.64
CA LEU A 14 1.17 1.69 1.60
C LEU A 14 2.22 2.80 1.52
N ARG A 15 2.02 3.75 0.61
CA ARG A 15 2.92 4.91 0.43
C ARG A 15 3.02 5.75 1.70
N ALA A 16 1.91 5.93 2.42
CA ALA A 16 1.89 6.66 3.68
C ALA A 16 2.73 5.97 4.76
N VAL A 17 2.59 4.66 4.92
CA VAL A 17 3.37 3.88 5.90
C VAL A 17 4.86 3.87 5.54
N LEU A 18 5.21 3.64 4.26
CA LEU A 18 6.60 3.65 3.81
C LEU A 18 7.25 5.03 3.96
N ALA A 19 6.51 6.10 3.68
CA ALA A 19 6.99 7.46 3.87
C ALA A 19 7.22 7.78 5.34
N ALA A 20 6.33 7.33 6.24
CA ALA A 20 6.51 7.46 7.69
C ALA A 20 7.77 6.74 8.15
N ALA A 21 7.94 5.48 7.77
CA ALA A 21 9.13 4.69 8.11
C ALA A 21 10.42 5.36 7.62
N LYS A 22 10.45 5.78 6.35
CA LYS A 22 11.64 6.45 5.77
C LYS A 22 11.95 7.78 6.45
N SER A 23 10.91 8.52 6.88
CA SER A 23 11.10 9.76 7.63
C SER A 23 11.77 9.51 8.99
N LEU A 24 11.36 8.45 9.71
CA LEU A 24 11.99 8.10 10.99
C LEU A 24 13.44 7.64 10.83
N GLU A 25 13.75 6.83 9.81
CA GLU A 25 15.12 6.45 9.45
C GLU A 25 15.97 7.70 9.19
N THR A 26 15.48 8.61 8.36
CA THR A 26 16.20 9.84 8.01
C THR A 26 16.45 10.73 9.23
N ILE A 27 15.49 10.85 10.14
CA ILE A 27 15.64 11.57 11.41
C ILE A 27 16.77 10.96 12.24
N ALA A 28 16.79 9.63 12.36
CA ALA A 28 17.84 8.91 13.11
C ALA A 28 19.22 9.09 12.46
N GLU A 29 19.32 8.99 11.12
CA GLU A 29 20.57 9.23 10.37
C GLU A 29 21.10 10.65 10.58
N ILE A 30 20.24 11.67 10.54
CA ILE A 30 20.63 13.07 10.81
C ILE A 30 21.16 13.22 12.23
N GLY A 31 20.50 12.56 13.21
CA GLY A 31 20.96 12.55 14.60
C GLY A 31 22.36 11.97 14.74
N GLN A 32 22.57 10.78 14.16
CA GLN A 32 23.88 10.11 14.16
C GLN A 32 24.98 10.97 13.53
N GLY A 33 24.69 11.57 12.39
CA GLY A 33 25.64 12.48 11.72
C GLY A 33 26.03 13.71 12.51
N ARG A 34 25.24 14.07 13.54
CA ARG A 34 25.48 15.21 14.43
C ARG A 34 25.91 14.82 15.85
N GLY A 35 26.05 13.52 16.13
CA GLY A 35 26.41 13.02 17.47
C GLY A 35 25.29 13.24 18.52
N ILE A 36 24.04 13.34 18.09
CA ILE A 36 22.87 13.50 18.97
C ILE A 36 21.86 12.37 18.69
N VAL A 37 21.09 12.00 19.70
CA VAL A 37 20.01 11.03 19.55
C VAL A 37 18.75 11.78 19.11
N LEU A 38 18.34 11.58 17.86
CA LEU A 38 17.04 12.03 17.37
C LEU A 38 16.17 10.81 17.08
N ALA A 39 15.00 10.79 17.67
CA ALA A 39 14.02 9.74 17.42
C ALA A 39 12.64 10.38 17.24
N GLY A 40 12.03 10.13 16.10
CA GLY A 40 10.65 10.49 15.82
C GLY A 40 9.72 9.32 16.09
N ARG A 41 8.43 9.55 16.02
CA ARG A 41 7.39 8.53 16.04
C ARG A 41 6.29 8.93 15.05
N ALA A 42 5.52 7.96 14.55
CA ALA A 42 4.51 8.25 13.56
C ALA A 42 3.24 7.41 13.77
N GLY A 43 2.08 8.04 13.58
CA GLY A 43 0.79 7.40 13.51
C GLY A 43 0.22 7.53 12.09
N VAL A 44 -0.21 6.43 11.50
CA VAL A 44 -0.81 6.41 10.15
C VAL A 44 -2.19 5.78 10.22
N ASN A 45 -3.19 6.48 9.71
CA ASN A 45 -4.54 5.94 9.64
C ASN A 45 -5.23 6.33 8.35
N SER A 46 -6.00 5.39 7.82
CA SER A 46 -6.80 5.55 6.61
C SER A 46 -8.26 5.80 6.98
N GLY A 47 -8.98 6.53 6.13
CA GLY A 47 -10.40 6.76 6.32
C GLY A 47 -10.90 7.97 5.55
N ILE A 48 -12.20 8.20 5.62
CA ILE A 48 -12.84 9.32 4.94
C ILE A 48 -12.56 10.60 5.73
N VAL A 49 -11.98 11.58 5.06
CA VAL A 49 -11.66 12.89 5.62
C VAL A 49 -12.27 14.01 4.78
N ILE A 50 -12.54 15.13 5.42
CA ILE A 50 -12.89 16.36 4.72
C ILE A 50 -11.59 17.15 4.54
N ALA A 51 -11.19 17.34 3.28
CA ALA A 51 -10.01 18.10 2.94
C ALA A 51 -10.43 19.37 2.20
N GLY A 52 -9.92 20.51 2.63
CA GLY A 52 -10.27 21.79 2.03
C GLY A 52 -9.22 22.85 2.26
N ALA A 53 -9.18 23.82 1.33
CA ALA A 53 -8.36 25.01 1.51
C ALA A 53 -9.09 25.99 2.45
N VAL A 54 -8.48 26.29 3.57
CA VAL A 54 -8.93 27.39 4.45
C VAL A 54 -8.11 28.62 4.12
N SER A 55 -8.78 29.64 3.58
CA SER A 55 -8.16 30.93 3.29
C SER A 55 -8.38 31.87 4.48
N SER A 56 -7.33 32.20 5.21
CA SER A 56 -7.33 33.29 6.16
C SER A 56 -6.36 34.37 5.68
N GLY A 57 -6.88 35.35 4.95
CA GLY A 57 -6.06 36.46 4.46
C GLY A 57 -4.96 36.03 3.47
N ARG A 58 -3.69 36.22 3.83
CA ARG A 58 -2.52 35.92 2.97
C ARG A 58 -2.01 34.49 3.05
N ALA A 59 -2.56 33.64 3.93
CA ALA A 59 -2.14 32.25 4.09
C ALA A 59 -3.20 31.32 3.52
N HIS A 60 -2.81 30.50 2.56
CA HIS A 60 -3.59 29.34 2.10
C HIS A 60 -3.12 28.12 2.88
N SER A 61 -3.95 27.64 3.81
CA SER A 61 -3.70 26.39 4.55
C SER A 61 -4.64 25.31 4.04
N TYR A 62 -4.08 24.18 3.68
CA TYR A 62 -4.87 22.99 3.35
C TYR A 62 -5.14 22.23 4.65
N THR A 63 -6.38 22.25 5.08
CA THR A 63 -6.77 21.62 6.35
C THR A 63 -7.52 20.33 6.08
N VAL A 64 -7.22 19.32 6.90
CA VAL A 64 -7.87 18.00 6.86
C VAL A 64 -8.56 17.78 8.19
N MET A 65 -9.83 17.41 8.16
CA MET A 65 -10.64 17.15 9.34
C MET A 65 -11.35 15.81 9.23
N GLY A 66 -11.52 15.15 10.36
CA GLY A 66 -12.25 13.89 10.48
C GLY A 66 -11.69 12.98 11.56
N SER A 67 -12.48 11.99 11.97
CA SER A 67 -12.06 11.00 12.96
C SER A 67 -10.77 10.25 12.57
N PRO A 68 -10.50 9.95 11.28
CA PRO A 68 -9.24 9.32 10.89
C PRO A 68 -7.99 10.15 11.22
N VAL A 69 -8.08 11.48 11.15
CA VAL A 69 -6.97 12.39 11.50
C VAL A 69 -6.70 12.33 13.00
N ASN A 70 -7.77 12.37 13.81
CA ASN A 70 -7.65 12.27 15.26
C ASN A 70 -7.07 10.91 15.67
N LEU A 71 -7.49 9.82 15.03
CA LEU A 71 -6.94 8.49 15.29
C LEU A 71 -5.45 8.42 14.95
N ALA A 72 -5.03 8.97 13.80
CA ALA A 72 -3.62 9.04 13.44
C ALA A 72 -2.78 9.79 14.49
N ALA A 73 -3.29 10.92 15.01
CA ALA A 73 -2.62 11.66 16.06
C ALA A 73 -2.49 10.86 17.37
N ARG A 74 -3.55 10.12 17.75
CA ARG A 74 -3.51 9.26 18.94
C ARG A 74 -2.58 8.07 18.80
N LEU A 75 -2.52 7.47 17.61
CA LEU A 75 -1.55 6.41 17.30
C LEU A 75 -0.10 6.94 17.40
N GLU A 76 0.13 8.16 16.92
CA GLU A 76 1.43 8.82 17.06
C GLU A 76 1.79 9.06 18.52
N GLU A 77 0.85 9.59 19.33
CA GLU A 77 1.07 9.82 20.77
C GLU A 77 1.38 8.54 21.55
N ALA A 78 0.75 7.41 21.16
CA ALA A 78 0.92 6.13 21.81
C ALA A 78 2.16 5.35 21.36
N ALA A 79 2.70 5.66 20.17
CA ALA A 79 3.88 5.01 19.63
C ALA A 79 5.14 5.37 20.42
N GLU A 80 6.06 4.41 20.55
CA GLU A 80 7.37 4.64 21.13
C GLU A 80 8.31 5.34 20.12
N PRO A 81 9.35 6.04 20.59
CA PRO A 81 10.34 6.64 19.72
C PRO A 81 10.97 5.63 18.73
N GLY A 82 10.92 5.93 17.46
CA GLY A 82 11.39 5.05 16.37
C GLY A 82 10.31 4.20 15.75
N GLU A 83 9.08 4.22 16.27
CA GLU A 83 8.01 3.35 15.81
C GLU A 83 7.02 4.04 14.87
N VAL A 84 6.46 3.26 13.96
CA VAL A 84 5.30 3.61 13.12
C VAL A 84 4.14 2.72 13.56
N TRP A 85 3.07 3.35 14.04
CA TRP A 85 1.85 2.66 14.38
C TRP A 85 0.75 2.95 13.38
N VAL A 86 -0.05 1.93 13.07
CA VAL A 86 -1.14 2.05 12.09
C VAL A 86 -2.47 1.64 12.71
N GLY A 87 -3.54 2.29 12.25
CA GLY A 87 -4.91 1.92 12.59
C GLY A 87 -5.43 0.73 11.78
N PRO A 88 -6.61 0.19 12.16
CA PRO A 88 -7.16 -1.03 11.56
C PRO A 88 -7.30 -0.97 10.04
N ASP A 89 -7.84 0.11 9.50
CA ASP A 89 -8.08 0.24 8.06
C ASP A 89 -6.76 0.30 7.27
N THR A 90 -5.73 0.97 7.82
CA THR A 90 -4.40 0.99 7.21
C THR A 90 -3.74 -0.38 7.27
N TYR A 91 -3.86 -1.08 8.41
CA TYR A 91 -3.38 -2.45 8.56
C TYR A 91 -4.00 -3.38 7.52
N GLU A 92 -5.33 -3.41 7.40
CA GLU A 92 -6.01 -4.28 6.43
C GLU A 92 -5.61 -3.96 4.98
N ALA A 93 -5.41 -2.70 4.66
CA ALA A 93 -4.97 -2.27 3.33
C ALA A 93 -3.51 -2.65 3.01
N THR A 94 -2.65 -2.87 4.04
CA THR A 94 -1.20 -2.98 3.83
C THR A 94 -0.57 -4.27 4.37
N ARG A 95 -1.29 -5.07 5.17
CA ARG A 95 -0.78 -6.28 5.82
C ARG A 95 -0.26 -7.37 4.87
N HIS A 96 -0.67 -7.33 3.62
CA HIS A 96 -0.18 -8.24 2.58
C HIS A 96 1.17 -7.80 1.97
N ARG A 97 1.61 -6.57 2.25
CA ARG A 97 2.84 -5.98 1.73
C ARG A 97 3.86 -5.67 2.84
N LEU A 98 3.42 -5.47 4.06
CA LEU A 98 4.22 -5.04 5.19
C LEU A 98 3.99 -5.97 6.38
N LEU A 99 5.01 -6.13 7.21
CA LEU A 99 4.93 -6.94 8.43
C LEU A 99 4.60 -6.05 9.62
N PHE A 100 3.57 -6.45 10.36
CA PHE A 100 3.10 -5.76 11.54
C PHE A 100 3.00 -6.71 12.75
N GLU A 101 3.10 -6.13 13.93
CA GLU A 101 2.76 -6.77 15.19
C GLU A 101 1.60 -6.04 15.87
N PRO A 102 0.63 -6.76 16.46
CA PRO A 102 -0.42 -6.12 17.22
C PRO A 102 0.17 -5.49 18.48
N THR A 103 -0.18 -4.23 18.75
CA THR A 103 0.24 -3.52 19.97
C THR A 103 -0.71 -3.74 21.14
N GLY A 104 -1.76 -4.54 20.92
CA GLY A 104 -2.84 -4.75 21.86
C GLY A 104 -3.98 -3.73 21.66
N HIS A 105 -4.86 -3.73 22.66
CA HIS A 105 -5.99 -2.80 22.69
C HIS A 105 -5.57 -1.48 23.32
N ILE A 106 -5.77 -0.39 22.59
CA ILE A 106 -5.44 0.95 23.05
C ILE A 106 -6.73 1.69 23.36
N GLU A 107 -6.84 2.16 24.60
CA GLU A 107 -7.85 3.12 24.98
C GLU A 107 -7.38 4.51 24.52
N LEU A 108 -8.02 5.01 23.46
CA LEU A 108 -7.70 6.32 22.92
C LEU A 108 -8.71 7.36 23.43
N ASN A 109 -8.23 8.39 24.10
CA ASN A 109 -9.07 9.50 24.55
C ASN A 109 -9.87 10.09 23.39
N GLY A 110 -11.21 10.11 23.54
CA GLY A 110 -12.13 10.61 22.52
C GLY A 110 -12.68 9.56 21.56
N PHE A 111 -12.28 8.30 21.70
CA PHE A 111 -12.88 7.16 20.99
C PHE A 111 -13.64 6.28 21.99
N PRO A 112 -14.94 6.03 21.77
CA PRO A 112 -15.76 5.26 22.72
C PRO A 112 -15.43 3.77 22.77
N ASN A 113 -14.72 3.27 21.77
CA ASN A 113 -14.32 1.86 21.65
C ASN A 113 -12.82 1.73 21.67
N VAL A 114 -12.35 0.66 22.29
CA VAL A 114 -10.95 0.23 22.21
C VAL A 114 -10.57 0.02 20.76
N GLN A 115 -9.49 0.65 20.33
CA GLN A 115 -9.00 0.53 18.96
C GLN A 115 -7.87 -0.50 18.90
N ASN A 116 -7.91 -1.33 17.86
CA ASN A 116 -6.77 -2.16 17.53
C ASN A 116 -5.72 -1.31 16.83
N ALA A 117 -4.50 -1.37 17.29
CA ALA A 117 -3.37 -0.75 16.64
C ALA A 117 -2.29 -1.78 16.34
N PHE A 118 -1.49 -1.48 15.33
CA PHE A 118 -0.46 -2.38 14.85
C PHE A 118 0.83 -1.60 14.65
N ARG A 119 1.93 -2.17 15.15
CA ARG A 119 3.27 -1.62 14.98
C ARG A 119 3.91 -2.18 13.71
N LEU A 120 4.49 -1.33 12.88
CA LEU A 120 5.29 -1.75 11.75
C LEU A 120 6.60 -2.39 12.24
N VAL A 121 6.85 -3.62 11.84
CA VAL A 121 8.08 -4.37 12.16
C VAL A 121 9.11 -4.20 11.06
N ASN A 122 8.67 -4.26 9.81
CA ASN A 122 9.56 -4.16 8.67
C ASN A 122 8.90 -3.35 7.55
N ALA A 123 9.59 -2.28 7.14
CA ALA A 123 9.21 -1.41 6.04
C ALA A 123 9.66 -1.92 4.66
N GLN A 124 10.43 -3.01 4.60
CA GLN A 124 10.71 -3.66 3.33
C GLN A 124 9.42 -4.24 2.79
N ALA A 125 8.86 -3.57 1.78
CA ALA A 125 7.67 -4.06 1.12
C ALA A 125 7.96 -5.48 0.60
N GLN A 126 7.25 -6.46 1.14
CA GLN A 126 7.29 -7.81 0.59
C GLN A 126 6.79 -7.73 -0.86
N PRO A 127 7.37 -8.49 -1.78
CA PRO A 127 6.79 -8.60 -3.11
C PRO A 127 5.32 -8.99 -2.96
N ASP A 128 4.50 -8.46 -3.84
CA ASP A 128 3.03 -8.64 -3.81
C ASP A 128 2.70 -10.14 -3.72
N VAL A 129 2.61 -10.63 -2.48
CA VAL A 129 2.25 -12.03 -2.26
C VAL A 129 0.78 -12.12 -2.62
N ASP A 130 0.51 -12.72 -3.77
CA ASP A 130 -0.86 -13.01 -4.17
C ASP A 130 -1.54 -13.79 -3.03
N PRO A 131 -2.55 -13.23 -2.33
CA PRO A 131 -3.20 -13.91 -1.22
C PRO A 131 -3.83 -15.25 -1.65
N TYR A 132 -3.97 -15.48 -2.93
CA TYR A 132 -4.48 -16.71 -3.54
C TYR A 132 -3.38 -17.59 -4.16
N ALA A 133 -2.10 -17.25 -3.98
CA ALA A 133 -0.98 -18.02 -4.54
C ALA A 133 -0.97 -19.48 -4.06
N HIS A 134 -1.51 -19.74 -2.86
CA HIS A 134 -1.63 -21.09 -2.30
C HIS A 134 -2.79 -21.90 -2.87
N LEU A 135 -3.70 -21.27 -3.61
CA LEU A 135 -4.81 -21.99 -4.26
C LEU A 135 -4.36 -22.50 -5.62
N GLU A 136 -4.68 -23.74 -5.90
CA GLU A 136 -4.47 -24.32 -7.22
C GLU A 136 -5.26 -23.54 -8.28
N PHE A 137 -4.61 -23.23 -9.40
CA PHE A 137 -5.27 -22.61 -10.55
C PHE A 137 -5.95 -23.69 -11.37
N VAL A 138 -7.27 -23.69 -11.36
CA VAL A 138 -8.08 -24.70 -12.03
C VAL A 138 -8.92 -24.08 -13.14
N GLY A 139 -8.92 -24.73 -14.29
CA GLY A 139 -9.67 -24.28 -15.45
C GLY A 139 -8.94 -23.20 -16.26
N ARG A 140 -9.57 -22.75 -17.34
CA ARG A 140 -9.07 -21.73 -18.28
C ARG A 140 -7.82 -22.13 -19.05
N GLU A 141 -7.66 -23.42 -19.30
CA GLU A 141 -6.57 -23.97 -20.09
C GLU A 141 -6.58 -23.39 -21.52
N ALA A 142 -7.79 -23.17 -22.06
CA ALA A 142 -7.95 -22.57 -23.39
C ALA A 142 -7.46 -21.13 -23.46
N GLU A 143 -7.76 -20.34 -22.43
CA GLU A 143 -7.30 -18.95 -22.33
C GLU A 143 -5.78 -18.88 -22.11
N LEU A 144 -5.21 -19.75 -21.25
CA LEU A 144 -3.77 -19.85 -21.08
C LEU A 144 -3.08 -20.25 -22.38
N ALA A 145 -3.61 -21.23 -23.11
CA ALA A 145 -3.08 -21.64 -24.39
C ALA A 145 -3.14 -20.52 -25.44
N ALA A 146 -4.22 -19.72 -25.45
CA ALA A 146 -4.33 -18.57 -26.33
C ALA A 146 -3.30 -17.47 -26.03
N LEU A 147 -3.05 -17.21 -24.74
CA LEU A 147 -1.99 -16.27 -24.31
C LEU A 147 -0.62 -16.78 -24.70
N ALA A 148 -0.33 -18.06 -24.48
CA ALA A 148 0.94 -18.69 -24.85
C ALA A 148 1.19 -18.64 -26.36
N ALA A 149 0.19 -19.01 -27.16
CA ALA A 149 0.30 -18.95 -28.62
C ALA A 149 0.49 -17.52 -29.14
N ALA A 150 -0.10 -16.52 -28.49
CA ALA A 150 0.12 -15.13 -28.85
C ALA A 150 1.53 -14.66 -28.50
N PHE A 151 2.06 -15.08 -27.37
CA PHE A 151 3.44 -14.80 -26.96
C PHE A 151 4.45 -15.45 -27.90
N ASP A 152 4.27 -16.72 -28.24
CA ASP A 152 5.18 -17.44 -29.14
C ASP A 152 5.21 -16.77 -30.53
N ARG A 153 4.07 -16.30 -31.07
CA ARG A 153 4.04 -15.52 -32.32
C ARG A 153 4.88 -14.22 -32.26
N VAL A 154 4.90 -13.56 -31.08
CA VAL A 154 5.74 -12.36 -30.88
C VAL A 154 7.22 -12.73 -30.89
N VAL A 155 7.57 -13.81 -30.21
CA VAL A 155 8.96 -14.30 -30.11
C VAL A 155 9.48 -14.75 -31.49
N GLU A 156 8.67 -15.50 -32.24
CA GLU A 156 9.03 -16.02 -33.58
C GLU A 156 9.00 -14.94 -34.65
N GLY A 157 7.99 -14.09 -34.62
CA GLY A 157 7.73 -13.11 -35.68
C GLY A 157 8.37 -11.73 -35.42
N GLY A 158 8.88 -11.44 -34.24
CA GLY A 158 9.48 -10.16 -33.87
C GLY A 158 8.53 -8.95 -33.92
N MET A 159 7.22 -9.16 -34.09
CA MET A 159 6.22 -8.10 -34.17
C MET A 159 5.45 -7.99 -32.86
N PRO A 160 5.30 -6.77 -32.33
CA PRO A 160 4.50 -6.56 -31.11
C PRO A 160 3.05 -7.01 -31.34
N ASN A 161 2.45 -7.56 -30.29
CA ASN A 161 1.06 -8.02 -30.30
C ASN A 161 0.30 -7.41 -29.12
N GLU A 162 -0.96 -7.06 -29.32
CA GLU A 162 -1.86 -6.54 -28.30
C GLU A 162 -2.98 -7.54 -28.06
N LEU A 163 -3.23 -7.85 -26.78
CA LEU A 163 -4.28 -8.76 -26.35
C LEU A 163 -5.21 -8.04 -25.37
N TRP A 164 -6.50 -8.13 -25.64
CA TRP A 164 -7.54 -7.59 -24.78
C TRP A 164 -8.20 -8.71 -23.98
N LEU A 165 -8.10 -8.63 -22.64
CA LEU A 165 -8.75 -9.55 -21.72
C LEU A 165 -9.95 -8.84 -21.08
N ALA A 166 -11.15 -9.12 -21.57
CA ALA A 166 -12.39 -8.53 -21.09
C ALA A 166 -13.23 -9.56 -20.34
N ALA A 167 -13.66 -9.22 -19.13
CA ALA A 167 -14.62 -9.97 -18.34
C ALA A 167 -15.17 -9.09 -17.20
N GLU A 168 -16.27 -9.49 -16.61
CA GLU A 168 -16.83 -8.83 -15.42
C GLU A 168 -15.83 -8.77 -14.26
N ALA A 169 -16.06 -7.85 -13.31
CA ALA A 169 -15.26 -7.78 -12.09
C ALA A 169 -15.33 -9.11 -11.31
N GLY A 170 -14.22 -9.49 -10.66
CA GLY A 170 -14.17 -10.74 -9.87
C GLY A 170 -13.99 -12.04 -10.68
N ARG A 171 -13.98 -11.99 -12.00
CA ARG A 171 -13.83 -13.19 -12.87
C ARG A 171 -12.39 -13.70 -13.00
N GLY A 172 -11.46 -13.26 -12.16
CA GLY A 172 -10.10 -13.78 -12.12
C GLY A 172 -9.19 -13.40 -13.29
N LYS A 173 -9.44 -12.25 -13.97
CA LYS A 173 -8.57 -11.75 -15.05
C LYS A 173 -7.12 -11.60 -14.61
N THR A 174 -6.91 -10.90 -13.50
CA THR A 174 -5.58 -10.66 -12.93
C THR A 174 -4.88 -11.97 -12.57
N ARG A 175 -5.61 -12.95 -12.03
CA ARG A 175 -5.06 -14.27 -11.69
C ARG A 175 -4.61 -15.02 -12.96
N LEU A 176 -5.42 -15.02 -14.00
CA LEU A 176 -5.06 -15.64 -15.29
C LEU A 176 -3.77 -15.07 -15.87
N VAL A 177 -3.64 -13.72 -15.85
CA VAL A 177 -2.42 -13.07 -16.36
C VAL A 177 -1.22 -13.37 -15.48
N LYS A 178 -1.36 -13.39 -14.15
CA LYS A 178 -0.29 -13.78 -13.24
C LYS A 178 0.18 -15.22 -13.47
N GLU A 179 -0.74 -16.18 -13.63
CA GLU A 179 -0.41 -17.57 -13.94
C GLU A 179 0.32 -17.70 -15.28
N PHE A 180 -0.13 -16.98 -16.30
CA PHE A 180 0.55 -16.95 -17.58
C PHE A 180 1.98 -16.37 -17.46
N VAL A 181 2.16 -15.23 -16.77
CA VAL A 181 3.47 -14.61 -16.56
C VAL A 181 4.39 -15.55 -15.76
N ASN A 182 3.88 -16.19 -14.73
CA ASN A 182 4.64 -17.18 -13.95
C ASN A 182 5.09 -18.37 -14.82
N ALA A 183 4.25 -18.83 -15.73
CA ALA A 183 4.58 -19.91 -16.65
C ALA A 183 5.64 -19.52 -17.69
N LEU A 184 5.79 -18.23 -18.00
CA LEU A 184 6.87 -17.74 -18.88
C LEU A 184 8.24 -17.80 -18.18
N GLY A 185 8.30 -17.67 -16.86
CA GLY A 185 9.57 -17.68 -16.12
C GLY A 185 10.56 -16.63 -16.63
N GLU A 186 11.80 -17.05 -16.91
CA GLU A 186 12.87 -16.18 -17.41
C GLU A 186 12.73 -15.83 -18.91
N ARG A 187 11.72 -16.36 -19.61
CA ARG A 187 11.53 -16.07 -21.05
C ARG A 187 11.08 -14.64 -21.33
N ALA A 188 10.57 -13.94 -20.32
CA ALA A 188 10.09 -12.56 -20.47
C ALA A 188 10.24 -11.76 -19.18
N VAL A 189 10.35 -10.43 -19.33
CA VAL A 189 10.25 -9.46 -18.24
C VAL A 189 8.85 -8.88 -18.26
N ALA A 190 8.07 -9.07 -17.18
CA ALA A 190 6.74 -8.51 -17.04
C ALA A 190 6.79 -7.14 -16.36
N LEU A 191 6.17 -6.15 -17.00
CA LEU A 191 5.95 -4.83 -16.44
C LEU A 191 4.46 -4.66 -16.17
N TRP A 192 4.11 -4.37 -14.91
CA TRP A 192 2.73 -4.15 -14.49
C TRP A 192 2.44 -2.65 -14.41
N ILE A 193 1.45 -2.23 -15.15
CA ILE A 193 0.94 -0.85 -15.10
C ILE A 193 -0.53 -0.93 -14.71
N ASP A 194 -0.86 -0.41 -13.53
CA ASP A 194 -2.25 -0.31 -13.08
C ASP A 194 -2.77 1.09 -13.41
N HIS A 195 -3.73 1.16 -14.31
CA HIS A 195 -4.43 2.38 -14.66
C HIS A 195 -5.85 2.29 -14.11
N ARG A 196 -6.10 2.97 -13.00
CA ARG A 196 -7.45 3.13 -12.46
C ARG A 196 -7.88 4.59 -12.66
N PRO A 197 -9.09 4.79 -13.18
CA PRO A 197 -9.62 6.14 -13.39
C PRO A 197 -9.84 6.89 -12.08
#